data_a8e4ecbdf19171ef1dd04db22c0067d4
#
_entry.id   a8e4ecbdf19171ef1dd04db22c0067d4
#
_cell.length_a   1.000
_cell.length_b   1.000
_cell.length_c   1.000
_cell.angle_alpha   90.00
_cell.angle_beta   90.00
_cell.angle_gamma   90.00
#
_symmetry.space_group_name_H-M   'P 1'
#
loop_
_entity.id
_entity.type
_entity.pdbx_description
1 polymer ?
#
loop_
_entity_poly.entity_id
_entity_poly.type
_entity_poly.pdbx_seq_one_letter_code
_entity_poly.pdbx_strand_id
1 'polypeptide(L)'
;MERLIFHVDVNSAFLSWEAAKRVKEGLPDLREIPSCIGGDPKLRRSIVVAKSIPAKKYGVTTGEPVALALRKCPDLVCVPGDFALYQRCSRAFKELCASYAPAMESFSIDEVFLDMTGTHLIYPDPVAVAHEIKDKIRDELGFTVNVGIGTNKLLAKMASDFEKPDKVHTLFPSEIPEKMWPLPVRDLLFLGKASEQRLLQEGIKTIGDMARSGEAEIRRILGEKAGHQLYRYANGIDDSPVRAEREEAKGYSAETTVEEDLVTYEQALALLLAQCDVVAARMRRDGKKCSCVAVTYRTLDFKTRSHQRAFEDPTDVTEEIFAQVKKLLYECWKCEPLRLIGMALTDLTTDDFRQISLFENPKEREKQKKADEAFDDIRRRFGNGMIVRGSTMSTAGKVARKAKAQMDQDVRIKKEKEK
;
A
#
# COMPACT_ATOMS: atom_id res chain seq x y z
N MET A 1 -12.87 3.70 -31.74
CA MET A 1 -12.03 2.52 -31.55
C MET A 1 -12.36 1.97 -30.16
N GLU A 2 -12.64 0.69 -30.05
CA GLU A 2 -12.95 0.07 -28.75
C GLU A 2 -11.71 0.08 -27.87
N ARG A 3 -11.85 0.38 -26.57
CA ARG A 3 -10.73 0.37 -25.63
C ARG A 3 -10.23 -1.06 -25.41
N LEU A 4 -8.94 -1.21 -25.27
CA LEU A 4 -8.29 -2.48 -24.96
C LEU A 4 -7.34 -2.28 -23.78
N ILE A 5 -7.67 -2.83 -22.62
CA ILE A 5 -6.92 -2.66 -21.38
C ILE A 5 -6.42 -4.02 -20.92
N PHE A 6 -5.12 -4.09 -20.59
CA PHE A 6 -4.55 -5.24 -19.91
C PHE A 6 -4.34 -4.89 -18.44
N HIS A 7 -4.58 -5.86 -17.57
CA HIS A 7 -4.15 -5.84 -16.18
C HIS A 7 -3.12 -6.94 -15.97
N VAL A 8 -1.91 -6.59 -15.52
CA VAL A 8 -0.83 -7.55 -15.25
C VAL A 8 -0.55 -7.58 -13.76
N ASP A 9 -0.63 -8.76 -13.15
CA ASP A 9 -0.57 -8.99 -11.69
C ASP A 9 0.45 -10.07 -11.36
N VAL A 10 1.45 -9.74 -10.53
CA VAL A 10 2.51 -10.68 -10.14
C VAL A 10 1.99 -11.72 -9.14
N ASN A 11 2.11 -12.99 -9.48
CA ASN A 11 1.63 -14.09 -8.65
C ASN A 11 2.41 -14.17 -7.32
N SER A 12 1.73 -13.93 -6.18
CA SER A 12 2.32 -13.96 -4.83
C SER A 12 3.62 -13.16 -4.74
N ALA A 13 3.61 -11.92 -5.19
CA ALA A 13 4.73 -11.06 -5.50
C ALA A 13 5.93 -11.18 -4.54
N PHE A 14 5.75 -10.87 -3.25
CA PHE A 14 6.86 -10.87 -2.29
C PHE A 14 7.52 -12.24 -2.14
N LEU A 15 6.72 -13.31 -2.14
CA LEU A 15 7.25 -14.67 -2.09
C LEU A 15 7.99 -15.02 -3.39
N SER A 16 7.40 -14.69 -4.54
CA SER A 16 7.98 -15.01 -5.85
C SER A 16 9.28 -14.25 -6.11
N TRP A 17 9.36 -13.00 -5.69
CA TRP A 17 10.59 -12.21 -5.79
C TRP A 17 11.72 -12.72 -4.89
N GLU A 18 11.40 -13.11 -3.65
CA GLU A 18 12.37 -13.74 -2.77
C GLU A 18 12.79 -15.13 -3.29
N ALA A 19 11.85 -15.91 -3.80
CA ALA A 19 12.12 -17.21 -4.41
C ALA A 19 13.05 -17.09 -5.64
N ALA A 20 12.78 -16.14 -6.54
CA ALA A 20 13.61 -15.90 -7.72
C ALA A 20 15.07 -15.53 -7.35
N LYS A 21 15.27 -14.70 -6.30
CA LYS A 21 16.60 -14.42 -5.76
C LYS A 21 17.26 -15.67 -5.22
N ARG A 22 16.58 -16.42 -4.37
CA ARG A 22 17.11 -17.64 -3.72
C ARG A 22 17.52 -18.70 -4.73
N VAL A 23 16.71 -18.93 -5.77
CA VAL A 23 17.05 -19.87 -6.83
C VAL A 23 18.34 -19.45 -7.57
N LYS A 24 18.53 -18.15 -7.83
CA LYS A 24 19.80 -17.63 -8.40
C LYS A 24 20.99 -17.81 -7.48
N GLU A 25 20.77 -17.87 -6.17
CA GLU A 25 21.79 -18.13 -5.14
C GLU A 25 21.98 -19.64 -4.87
N GLY A 26 21.30 -20.54 -5.60
CA GLY A 26 21.38 -22.00 -5.41
C GLY A 26 20.65 -22.53 -4.19
N LEU A 27 19.74 -21.74 -3.60
CA LEU A 27 18.93 -22.11 -2.44
C LEU A 27 17.58 -22.71 -2.88
N PRO A 28 16.88 -23.47 -2.01
CA PRO A 28 15.57 -24.05 -2.32
C PRO A 28 14.54 -22.98 -2.75
N ASP A 29 13.73 -23.35 -3.74
CA ASP A 29 12.64 -22.50 -4.22
C ASP A 29 11.51 -22.47 -3.18
N LEU A 30 11.23 -21.30 -2.66
CA LEU A 30 10.17 -21.09 -1.66
C LEU A 30 8.76 -21.39 -2.20
N ARG A 31 8.58 -21.38 -3.53
CA ARG A 31 7.27 -21.63 -4.15
C ARG A 31 6.87 -23.11 -4.08
N GLU A 32 7.85 -24.01 -3.99
CA GLU A 32 7.68 -25.47 -4.01
C GLU A 32 7.52 -26.09 -2.62
N ILE A 33 7.89 -25.37 -1.58
CA ILE A 33 7.83 -25.85 -0.19
C ILE A 33 6.83 -25.02 0.65
N PRO A 34 6.32 -25.54 1.78
CA PRO A 34 5.54 -24.75 2.71
C PRO A 34 6.39 -23.57 3.23
N SER A 35 6.08 -22.37 2.78
CA SER A 35 6.86 -21.17 3.09
C SER A 35 6.02 -19.92 3.18
N CYS A 36 6.53 -18.91 3.87
CA CYS A 36 5.94 -17.57 3.91
C CYS A 36 7.01 -16.48 4.01
N ILE A 37 6.64 -15.29 3.56
CA ILE A 37 7.34 -14.07 3.90
C ILE A 37 6.70 -13.54 5.19
N GLY A 38 7.51 -13.40 6.23
CA GLY A 38 7.05 -12.93 7.52
C GLY A 38 8.24 -12.63 8.43
N GLY A 39 8.03 -11.83 9.47
CA GLY A 39 9.07 -11.49 10.44
C GLY A 39 9.27 -12.58 11.50
N ASP A 40 10.07 -12.27 12.52
CA ASP A 40 10.31 -13.13 13.68
C ASP A 40 8.98 -13.45 14.40
N PRO A 41 8.60 -14.73 14.56
CA PRO A 41 7.36 -15.14 15.22
C PRO A 41 7.26 -14.69 16.69
N LYS A 42 8.37 -14.36 17.33
CA LYS A 42 8.41 -13.82 18.70
C LYS A 42 7.97 -12.35 18.75
N LEU A 43 7.98 -11.66 17.61
CA LEU A 43 7.58 -10.26 17.56
C LEU A 43 6.07 -10.15 17.37
N ARG A 44 5.44 -9.37 18.25
CA ARG A 44 3.97 -9.10 18.25
C ARG A 44 3.39 -8.62 16.94
N ARG A 45 4.20 -7.95 16.11
CA ARG A 45 3.82 -7.37 14.82
C ARG A 45 4.10 -8.26 13.61
N SER A 46 4.64 -9.45 13.85
CA SER A 46 5.01 -10.37 12.77
C SER A 46 3.77 -11.04 12.18
N ILE A 47 3.48 -10.71 10.93
CA ILE A 47 2.37 -11.27 10.16
C ILE A 47 2.90 -11.97 8.91
N VAL A 48 2.12 -12.89 8.37
CA VAL A 48 2.33 -13.48 7.05
C VAL A 48 2.01 -12.45 5.99
N VAL A 49 3.04 -11.97 5.27
CA VAL A 49 2.89 -10.99 4.19
C VAL A 49 2.55 -11.66 2.87
N ALA A 50 3.19 -12.79 2.58
CA ALA A 50 2.91 -13.66 1.43
C ALA A 50 3.17 -15.11 1.81
N LYS A 51 2.54 -16.06 1.10
CA LYS A 51 2.66 -17.49 1.34
C LYS A 51 2.72 -18.28 0.07
N SER A 52 3.34 -19.46 0.13
CA SER A 52 3.37 -20.43 -0.98
C SER A 52 2.04 -21.18 -1.14
N ILE A 53 1.82 -21.77 -2.31
CA ILE A 53 0.67 -22.65 -2.55
C ILE A 53 0.73 -23.89 -1.62
N PRO A 54 1.88 -24.54 -1.40
CA PRO A 54 2.00 -25.57 -0.38
C PRO A 54 1.56 -25.11 1.02
N ALA A 55 1.99 -23.92 1.48
CA ALA A 55 1.55 -23.41 2.79
C ALA A 55 0.04 -23.12 2.85
N LYS A 56 -0.58 -22.70 1.74
CA LYS A 56 -2.04 -22.48 1.65
C LYS A 56 -2.82 -23.77 1.95
N LYS A 57 -2.30 -24.95 1.58
CA LYS A 57 -2.95 -26.26 1.84
C LYS A 57 -3.07 -26.56 3.34
N TYR A 58 -2.20 -26.00 4.19
CA TYR A 58 -2.28 -26.09 5.65
C TYR A 58 -3.19 -25.02 6.28
N GLY A 59 -3.89 -24.23 5.46
CA GLY A 59 -4.76 -23.15 5.95
C GLY A 59 -4.02 -21.91 6.42
N VAL A 60 -2.75 -21.74 6.03
CA VAL A 60 -2.00 -20.48 6.28
C VAL A 60 -2.64 -19.35 5.47
N THR A 61 -2.91 -18.21 6.10
CA THR A 61 -3.55 -17.04 5.49
C THR A 61 -2.67 -15.80 5.54
N THR A 62 -2.73 -14.98 4.48
CA THR A 62 -2.06 -13.66 4.47
C THR A 62 -2.71 -12.74 5.52
N GLY A 63 -1.89 -12.00 6.26
CA GLY A 63 -2.33 -11.10 7.33
C GLY A 63 -2.45 -11.75 8.71
N GLU A 64 -2.37 -13.09 8.82
CA GLU A 64 -2.38 -13.74 10.14
C GLU A 64 -1.02 -13.64 10.84
N PRO A 65 -0.97 -13.70 12.19
CA PRO A 65 0.28 -13.78 12.93
C PRO A 65 1.12 -14.98 12.53
N VAL A 66 2.42 -14.79 12.32
CA VAL A 66 3.36 -15.89 11.96
C VAL A 66 3.33 -17.01 13.00
N ALA A 67 3.20 -16.67 14.29
CA ALA A 67 3.08 -17.68 15.36
C ALA A 67 1.82 -18.59 15.18
N LEU A 68 0.74 -18.07 14.63
CA LEU A 68 -0.46 -18.87 14.33
C LEU A 68 -0.26 -19.72 13.08
N ALA A 69 0.39 -19.17 12.06
CA ALA A 69 0.76 -19.92 10.84
C ALA A 69 1.64 -21.13 11.15
N LEU A 70 2.63 -20.98 12.04
CA LEU A 70 3.49 -22.08 12.50
C LEU A 70 2.74 -23.17 13.29
N ARG A 71 1.66 -22.83 14.00
CA ARG A 71 0.81 -23.84 14.63
C ARG A 71 0.03 -24.69 13.61
N LYS A 72 -0.35 -24.10 12.47
CA LYS A 72 -1.03 -24.80 11.38
C LYS A 72 -0.07 -25.63 10.52
N CYS A 73 1.15 -25.14 10.34
CA CYS A 73 2.20 -25.75 9.55
C CYS A 73 3.52 -25.67 10.32
N PRO A 74 3.87 -26.69 11.15
CA PRO A 74 5.08 -26.68 11.96
C PRO A 74 6.38 -26.56 11.15
N ASP A 75 6.39 -27.14 9.93
CA ASP A 75 7.54 -27.10 9.02
C ASP A 75 7.55 -25.85 8.10
N LEU A 76 6.78 -24.83 8.43
CA LEU A 76 6.69 -23.61 7.63
C LEU A 76 8.03 -22.85 7.65
N VAL A 77 8.63 -22.69 6.47
CA VAL A 77 9.84 -21.89 6.29
C VAL A 77 9.46 -20.41 6.25
N CYS A 78 9.79 -19.66 7.30
CA CYS A 78 9.54 -18.22 7.39
C CYS A 78 10.79 -17.44 6.98
N VAL A 79 10.65 -16.56 5.98
CA VAL A 79 11.73 -15.71 5.49
C VAL A 79 11.37 -14.24 5.75
N PRO A 80 12.28 -13.44 6.34
CA PRO A 80 12.02 -12.00 6.53
C PRO A 80 11.93 -11.28 5.18
N GLY A 81 11.03 -10.29 5.08
CA GLY A 81 10.85 -9.53 3.85
C GLY A 81 12.03 -8.60 3.54
N ASP A 82 12.50 -8.61 2.29
CA ASP A 82 13.48 -7.68 1.72
C ASP A 82 12.78 -6.66 0.82
N PHE A 83 12.29 -5.57 1.40
CA PHE A 83 11.56 -4.53 0.66
C PHE A 83 12.43 -3.81 -0.38
N ALA A 84 13.75 -3.78 -0.20
CA ALA A 84 14.66 -3.23 -1.19
C ALA A 84 14.71 -4.09 -2.46
N LEU A 85 14.77 -5.42 -2.29
CA LEU A 85 14.62 -6.37 -3.38
C LEU A 85 13.26 -6.18 -4.09
N TYR A 86 12.18 -6.09 -3.31
CA TYR A 86 10.82 -6.00 -3.89
C TYR A 86 10.64 -4.75 -4.74
N GLN A 87 11.21 -3.63 -4.35
CA GLN A 87 11.18 -2.41 -5.16
C GLN A 87 11.98 -2.56 -6.45
N ARG A 88 13.14 -3.25 -6.42
CA ARG A 88 13.92 -3.53 -7.65
C ARG A 88 13.14 -4.43 -8.60
N CYS A 89 12.56 -5.53 -8.08
CA CYS A 89 11.74 -6.43 -8.89
C CYS A 89 10.51 -5.74 -9.47
N SER A 90 9.79 -4.95 -8.66
CA SER A 90 8.66 -4.14 -9.11
C SER A 90 9.03 -3.19 -10.23
N ARG A 91 10.21 -2.56 -10.16
CA ARG A 91 10.68 -1.66 -11.19
C ARG A 91 10.96 -2.39 -12.48
N ALA A 92 11.76 -3.47 -12.43
CA ALA A 92 12.09 -4.27 -13.62
C ALA A 92 10.82 -4.80 -14.30
N PHE A 93 9.85 -5.28 -13.51
CA PHE A 93 8.53 -5.69 -13.97
C PHE A 93 7.79 -4.56 -14.70
N LYS A 94 7.73 -3.37 -14.11
CA LYS A 94 7.04 -2.21 -14.69
C LYS A 94 7.75 -1.68 -15.94
N GLU A 95 9.07 -1.64 -15.95
CA GLU A 95 9.87 -1.25 -17.11
C GLU A 95 9.62 -2.20 -18.30
N LEU A 96 9.55 -3.52 -18.04
CA LEU A 96 9.22 -4.50 -19.08
C LEU A 96 7.79 -4.27 -19.61
N CYS A 97 6.80 -4.14 -18.74
CA CYS A 97 5.42 -3.90 -19.14
C CYS A 97 5.24 -2.60 -19.92
N ALA A 98 5.93 -1.52 -19.52
CA ALA A 98 5.86 -0.23 -20.19
C ALA A 98 6.42 -0.25 -21.62
N SER A 99 7.24 -1.23 -21.98
CA SER A 99 7.76 -1.36 -23.35
C SER A 99 6.70 -1.82 -24.38
N TYR A 100 5.57 -2.32 -23.92
CA TYR A 100 4.50 -2.84 -24.77
C TYR A 100 3.33 -1.87 -24.99
N ALA A 101 3.15 -0.89 -24.12
CA ALA A 101 1.94 -0.05 -24.13
C ALA A 101 2.28 1.44 -24.25
N PRO A 102 1.48 2.21 -25.00
CA PRO A 102 1.58 3.67 -25.06
C PRO A 102 1.39 4.36 -23.69
N ALA A 103 0.57 3.78 -22.83
CA ALA A 103 0.33 4.29 -21.48
C ALA A 103 0.23 3.13 -20.48
N MET A 104 0.88 3.33 -19.31
CA MET A 104 0.87 2.39 -18.20
C MET A 104 0.55 3.11 -16.89
N GLU A 105 -0.42 2.56 -16.15
CA GLU A 105 -0.73 2.99 -14.78
C GLU A 105 -0.13 2.01 -13.78
N SER A 106 0.70 2.49 -12.87
CA SER A 106 1.17 1.71 -11.73
C SER A 106 0.08 1.66 -10.64
N PHE A 107 -0.69 0.58 -10.58
CA PHE A 107 -1.78 0.45 -9.62
C PHE A 107 -1.28 0.08 -8.21
N SER A 108 -0.33 -0.84 -8.12
CA SER A 108 0.33 -1.22 -6.86
C SER A 108 1.83 -1.47 -7.07
N ILE A 109 2.50 -2.09 -6.09
CA ILE A 109 3.90 -2.52 -6.23
C ILE A 109 4.04 -3.67 -7.24
N ASP A 110 3.01 -4.49 -7.40
CA ASP A 110 2.97 -5.75 -8.14
C ASP A 110 1.91 -5.79 -9.26
N GLU A 111 1.18 -4.68 -9.49
CA GLU A 111 0.11 -4.61 -10.47
C GLU A 111 0.22 -3.36 -11.36
N VAL A 112 -0.05 -3.54 -12.64
CA VAL A 112 -0.14 -2.45 -13.62
C VAL A 112 -1.34 -2.61 -14.52
N PHE A 113 -1.88 -1.49 -14.99
CA PHE A 113 -2.78 -1.43 -16.14
C PHE A 113 -2.01 -0.91 -17.35
N LEU A 114 -2.20 -1.56 -18.50
CA LEU A 114 -1.64 -1.14 -19.78
C LEU A 114 -2.80 -0.74 -20.70
N ASP A 115 -2.71 0.45 -21.28
CA ASP A 115 -3.64 0.85 -22.33
C ASP A 115 -3.08 0.42 -23.68
N MET A 116 -3.63 -0.67 -24.21
CA MET A 116 -3.26 -1.23 -25.51
C MET A 116 -4.15 -0.72 -26.64
N THR A 117 -5.00 0.28 -26.37
CA THR A 117 -5.89 0.86 -27.38
C THR A 117 -5.07 1.44 -28.54
N GLY A 118 -5.44 1.07 -29.77
CA GLY A 118 -4.76 1.53 -30.97
C GLY A 118 -3.49 0.78 -31.36
N THR A 119 -3.05 -0.22 -30.59
CA THR A 119 -1.82 -0.99 -30.88
C THR A 119 -2.03 -2.14 -31.87
N HIS A 120 -3.23 -2.31 -32.44
CA HIS A 120 -3.59 -3.44 -33.28
C HIS A 120 -2.75 -3.62 -34.56
N LEU A 121 -2.09 -2.56 -35.05
CA LEU A 121 -1.16 -2.65 -36.17
C LEU A 121 0.18 -3.29 -35.76
N ILE A 122 0.57 -3.17 -34.48
CA ILE A 122 1.80 -3.76 -33.93
C ILE A 122 1.48 -5.13 -33.33
N TYR A 123 0.35 -5.21 -32.65
CA TYR A 123 -0.14 -6.39 -31.93
C TYR A 123 -1.54 -6.78 -32.40
N PRO A 124 -1.66 -7.52 -33.54
CA PRO A 124 -2.96 -7.87 -34.11
C PRO A 124 -3.78 -8.80 -33.21
N ASP A 125 -3.13 -9.66 -32.44
CA ASP A 125 -3.75 -10.59 -31.49
C ASP A 125 -3.41 -10.18 -30.05
N PRO A 126 -4.37 -9.60 -29.29
CA PRO A 126 -4.15 -9.18 -27.91
C PRO A 126 -3.88 -10.34 -26.95
N VAL A 127 -4.38 -11.56 -27.24
CA VAL A 127 -4.11 -12.73 -26.40
C VAL A 127 -2.70 -13.21 -26.60
N ALA A 128 -2.21 -13.24 -27.84
CA ALA A 128 -0.84 -13.62 -28.15
C ALA A 128 0.17 -12.70 -27.48
N VAL A 129 -0.02 -11.36 -27.52
CA VAL A 129 0.90 -10.42 -26.86
C VAL A 129 0.83 -10.50 -25.34
N ALA A 130 -0.32 -10.81 -24.78
CA ALA A 130 -0.44 -11.03 -23.33
C ALA A 130 0.34 -12.28 -22.88
N HIS A 131 0.33 -13.36 -23.70
CA HIS A 131 1.19 -14.52 -23.49
C HIS A 131 2.68 -14.15 -23.63
N GLU A 132 3.06 -13.37 -24.62
CA GLU A 132 4.43 -12.89 -24.79
C GLU A 132 4.93 -12.12 -23.57
N ILE A 133 4.16 -11.15 -23.07
CA ILE A 133 4.47 -10.38 -21.85
C ILE A 133 4.67 -11.33 -20.67
N LYS A 134 3.73 -12.24 -20.45
CA LYS A 134 3.75 -13.21 -19.35
C LYS A 134 5.00 -14.10 -19.42
N ASP A 135 5.27 -14.68 -20.58
CA ASP A 135 6.39 -15.58 -20.77
C ASP A 135 7.73 -14.86 -20.63
N LYS A 136 7.85 -13.65 -21.18
CA LYS A 136 9.05 -12.83 -21.06
C LYS A 136 9.34 -12.44 -19.59
N ILE A 137 8.32 -12.10 -18.81
CA ILE A 137 8.48 -11.84 -17.37
C ILE A 137 8.99 -13.10 -16.65
N ARG A 138 8.42 -14.25 -16.95
CA ARG A 138 8.85 -15.52 -16.36
C ARG A 138 10.31 -15.84 -16.71
N ASP A 139 10.67 -15.72 -17.98
CA ASP A 139 11.95 -16.16 -18.49
C ASP A 139 13.09 -15.20 -18.14
N GLU A 140 12.86 -13.87 -18.19
CA GLU A 140 13.88 -12.87 -17.88
C GLU A 140 13.95 -12.52 -16.37
N LEU A 141 12.79 -12.44 -15.69
CA LEU A 141 12.74 -11.97 -14.30
C LEU A 141 12.63 -13.11 -13.28
N GLY A 142 12.20 -14.31 -13.71
CA GLY A 142 12.16 -15.52 -12.87
C GLY A 142 10.92 -15.66 -11.97
N PHE A 143 9.84 -14.92 -12.27
CA PHE A 143 8.55 -15.05 -11.59
C PHE A 143 7.39 -14.96 -12.57
N THR A 144 6.22 -15.43 -12.16
CA THR A 144 5.04 -15.50 -13.02
C THR A 144 4.06 -14.36 -12.77
N VAL A 145 3.27 -14.05 -13.79
CA VAL A 145 2.19 -13.05 -13.72
C VAL A 145 0.90 -13.64 -14.27
N ASN A 146 -0.23 -13.09 -13.85
CA ASN A 146 -1.49 -13.24 -14.55
C ASN A 146 -1.76 -11.99 -15.41
N VAL A 147 -2.33 -12.20 -16.59
CA VAL A 147 -2.76 -11.11 -17.46
C VAL A 147 -4.26 -11.22 -17.70
N GLY A 148 -4.99 -10.19 -17.38
CA GLY A 148 -6.40 -10.03 -17.70
C GLY A 148 -6.59 -9.00 -18.80
N ILE A 149 -7.44 -9.31 -19.78
CA ILE A 149 -7.74 -8.49 -20.94
C ILE A 149 -9.21 -8.10 -20.90
N GLY A 150 -9.51 -6.81 -21.06
CA GLY A 150 -10.89 -6.31 -21.11
C GLY A 150 -10.98 -4.95 -21.80
N THR A 151 -12.20 -4.44 -21.94
CA THR A 151 -12.44 -3.11 -22.55
C THR A 151 -12.30 -1.95 -21.55
N ASN A 152 -12.12 -2.24 -20.27
CA ASN A 152 -11.87 -1.27 -19.21
C ASN A 152 -11.05 -1.87 -18.07
N LYS A 153 -10.64 -1.03 -17.13
CA LYS A 153 -9.79 -1.45 -15.99
C LYS A 153 -10.46 -2.48 -15.09
N LEU A 154 -11.76 -2.33 -14.84
CA LEU A 154 -12.54 -3.28 -14.05
C LEU A 154 -12.52 -4.68 -14.68
N LEU A 155 -12.89 -4.80 -15.95
CA LEU A 155 -12.97 -6.08 -16.64
C LEU A 155 -11.59 -6.75 -16.76
N ALA A 156 -10.55 -5.96 -17.08
CA ALA A 156 -9.18 -6.46 -17.12
C ALA A 156 -8.71 -6.98 -15.75
N LYS A 157 -9.01 -6.24 -14.66
CA LYS A 157 -8.67 -6.68 -13.29
C LYS A 157 -9.43 -7.95 -12.90
N MET A 158 -10.73 -8.01 -13.15
CA MET A 158 -11.56 -9.20 -12.87
C MET A 158 -11.03 -10.43 -13.61
N ALA A 159 -10.68 -10.27 -14.90
CA ALA A 159 -10.13 -11.34 -15.72
C ALA A 159 -8.82 -11.91 -15.13
N SER A 160 -7.90 -11.05 -14.67
CA SER A 160 -6.62 -11.48 -14.11
C SER A 160 -6.77 -12.30 -12.82
N ASP A 161 -7.93 -12.22 -12.16
CA ASP A 161 -8.19 -12.91 -10.88
C ASP A 161 -8.93 -14.25 -11.04
N PHE A 162 -9.37 -14.65 -12.25
CA PHE A 162 -10.18 -15.88 -12.47
C PHE A 162 -9.44 -17.16 -12.05
N GLU A 163 -8.31 -17.42 -12.64
CA GLU A 163 -7.48 -18.59 -12.32
C GLU A 163 -6.01 -18.16 -12.25
N LYS A 164 -5.34 -18.52 -11.16
CA LYS A 164 -3.93 -18.23 -10.91
C LYS A 164 -3.19 -19.54 -10.54
N PRO A 165 -1.89 -19.69 -10.82
CA PRO A 165 -0.97 -18.70 -11.38
C PRO A 165 -0.72 -18.86 -12.89
N ASP A 166 0.00 -17.91 -13.47
CA ASP A 166 0.63 -17.97 -14.82
C ASP A 166 -0.39 -18.14 -15.96
N LYS A 167 -1.47 -17.36 -15.93
CA LYS A 167 -2.59 -17.45 -16.87
C LYS A 167 -2.85 -16.13 -17.60
N VAL A 168 -3.47 -16.25 -18.76
CA VAL A 168 -4.06 -15.14 -19.52
C VAL A 168 -5.57 -15.40 -19.63
N HIS A 169 -6.37 -14.40 -19.29
CA HIS A 169 -7.83 -14.46 -19.37
C HIS A 169 -8.41 -13.23 -20.03
N THR A 170 -9.53 -13.41 -20.72
CA THR A 170 -10.33 -12.32 -21.27
C THR A 170 -11.63 -12.14 -20.47
N LEU A 171 -12.09 -10.91 -20.42
CA LEU A 171 -13.44 -10.56 -19.99
C LEU A 171 -13.94 -9.37 -20.80
N PHE A 172 -14.56 -9.68 -21.92
CA PHE A 172 -15.22 -8.68 -22.77
C PHE A 172 -16.70 -8.53 -22.36
N PRO A 173 -17.38 -7.45 -22.75
CA PRO A 173 -18.79 -7.23 -22.37
C PRO A 173 -19.71 -8.41 -22.69
N SER A 174 -19.51 -9.09 -23.81
CA SER A 174 -20.28 -10.29 -24.20
C SER A 174 -20.04 -11.49 -23.29
N GLU A 175 -18.92 -11.55 -22.58
CA GLU A 175 -18.52 -12.67 -21.70
C GLU A 175 -18.98 -12.47 -20.25
N ILE A 176 -19.46 -11.26 -19.88
CA ILE A 176 -19.87 -10.93 -18.50
C ILE A 176 -20.93 -11.90 -17.95
N PRO A 177 -22.00 -12.26 -18.68
CA PRO A 177 -23.01 -13.17 -18.14
C PRO A 177 -22.48 -14.57 -17.84
N GLU A 178 -21.51 -15.03 -18.60
CA GLU A 178 -20.96 -16.39 -18.45
C GLU A 178 -19.80 -16.44 -17.46
N LYS A 179 -18.86 -15.46 -17.50
CA LYS A 179 -17.63 -15.52 -16.73
C LYS A 179 -17.67 -14.76 -15.42
N MET A 180 -18.39 -13.62 -15.35
CA MET A 180 -18.36 -12.71 -14.19
C MET A 180 -19.59 -12.86 -13.30
N TRP A 181 -20.81 -12.93 -13.88
CA TRP A 181 -22.05 -12.98 -13.11
C TRP A 181 -22.21 -14.22 -12.21
N PRO A 182 -21.69 -15.43 -12.54
CA PRO A 182 -21.74 -16.58 -11.64
C PRO A 182 -20.86 -16.45 -10.39
N LEU A 183 -19.88 -15.52 -10.38
CA LEU A 183 -18.98 -15.36 -9.26
C LEU A 183 -19.69 -14.86 -8.01
N PRO A 184 -19.23 -15.26 -6.81
CA PRO A 184 -19.71 -14.71 -5.56
C PRO A 184 -19.60 -13.17 -5.55
N VAL A 185 -20.56 -12.47 -4.95
CA VAL A 185 -20.57 -11.01 -4.92
C VAL A 185 -19.31 -10.41 -4.31
N ARG A 186 -18.66 -11.07 -3.35
CA ARG A 186 -17.41 -10.65 -2.70
C ARG A 186 -16.22 -10.56 -3.66
N ASP A 187 -16.28 -11.25 -4.80
CA ASP A 187 -15.20 -11.26 -5.78
C ASP A 187 -15.25 -10.03 -6.70
N LEU A 188 -16.33 -9.22 -6.60
CA LEU A 188 -16.41 -7.95 -7.31
C LEU A 188 -15.39 -6.95 -6.75
N LEU A 189 -14.64 -6.34 -7.65
CA LEU A 189 -13.62 -5.34 -7.30
C LEU A 189 -14.18 -4.24 -6.39
N PHE A 190 -13.44 -3.91 -5.32
CA PHE A 190 -13.79 -2.93 -4.27
C PHE A 190 -15.01 -3.27 -3.39
N LEU A 191 -15.58 -4.45 -3.50
CA LEU A 191 -16.63 -4.89 -2.60
C LEU A 191 -16.02 -5.44 -1.30
N GLY A 192 -16.13 -4.67 -0.23
CA GLY A 192 -15.59 -5.03 1.07
C GLY A 192 -16.50 -5.97 1.86
N LYS A 193 -15.95 -6.64 2.88
CA LYS A 193 -16.65 -7.61 3.73
C LYS A 193 -17.95 -7.09 4.35
N ALA A 194 -18.00 -5.82 4.77
CA ALA A 194 -19.23 -5.22 5.33
C ALA A 194 -20.33 -5.08 4.27
N SER A 195 -19.98 -4.73 3.03
CA SER A 195 -20.92 -4.65 1.91
C SER A 195 -21.40 -6.03 1.50
N GLU A 196 -20.51 -7.03 1.46
CA GLU A 196 -20.87 -8.43 1.23
C GLU A 196 -21.94 -8.90 2.22
N GLN A 197 -21.74 -8.69 3.52
CA GLN A 197 -22.68 -9.11 4.54
C GLN A 197 -24.08 -8.50 4.36
N ARG A 198 -24.16 -7.21 4.00
CA ARG A 198 -25.44 -6.53 3.74
C ARG A 198 -26.14 -7.11 2.52
N LEU A 199 -25.42 -7.36 1.43
CA LEU A 199 -25.98 -7.95 0.22
C LEU A 199 -26.48 -9.38 0.46
N LEU A 200 -25.72 -10.20 1.19
CA LEU A 200 -26.13 -11.56 1.55
C LEU A 200 -27.40 -11.61 2.41
N GLN A 201 -27.60 -10.64 3.32
CA GLN A 201 -28.83 -10.51 4.10
C GLN A 201 -30.06 -10.24 3.25
N GLU A 202 -29.91 -9.57 2.10
CA GLU A 202 -30.96 -9.29 1.12
C GLU A 202 -31.05 -10.38 0.03
N GLY A 203 -30.32 -11.51 0.19
CA GLY A 203 -30.36 -12.64 -0.74
C GLY A 203 -29.51 -12.48 -1.99
N ILE A 204 -28.74 -11.39 -2.14
CA ILE A 204 -27.86 -11.12 -3.27
C ILE A 204 -26.52 -11.85 -3.03
N LYS A 205 -26.30 -12.95 -3.73
CA LYS A 205 -25.16 -13.86 -3.51
C LYS A 205 -24.10 -13.76 -4.58
N THR A 206 -24.51 -13.49 -5.81
CA THR A 206 -23.64 -13.43 -6.98
C THR A 206 -23.58 -12.03 -7.55
N ILE A 207 -22.55 -11.77 -8.38
CA ILE A 207 -22.43 -10.52 -9.12
C ILE A 207 -23.64 -10.35 -10.06
N GLY A 208 -24.09 -11.45 -10.66
CA GLY A 208 -25.30 -11.44 -11.52
C GLY A 208 -26.58 -11.13 -10.76
N ASP A 209 -26.75 -11.60 -9.51
CA ASP A 209 -27.89 -11.18 -8.68
C ASP A 209 -27.88 -9.68 -8.47
N MET A 210 -26.71 -9.13 -8.15
CA MET A 210 -26.52 -7.68 -7.95
C MET A 210 -26.83 -6.88 -9.22
N ALA A 211 -26.37 -7.34 -10.39
CA ALA A 211 -26.64 -6.69 -11.68
C ALA A 211 -28.13 -6.66 -12.01
N ARG A 212 -28.86 -7.71 -11.66
CA ARG A 212 -30.31 -7.85 -11.92
C ARG A 212 -31.21 -7.14 -10.91
N SER A 213 -30.71 -6.85 -9.70
CA SER A 213 -31.51 -6.22 -8.62
C SER A 213 -31.90 -4.77 -8.92
N GLY A 214 -31.25 -4.12 -9.88
CA GLY A 214 -31.47 -2.71 -10.20
C GLY A 214 -30.70 -1.75 -9.27
N GLU A 215 -30.35 -0.60 -9.83
CA GLU A 215 -29.48 0.38 -9.16
C GLU A 215 -30.11 0.94 -7.86
N ALA A 216 -31.40 1.25 -7.89
CA ALA A 216 -32.10 1.82 -6.73
C ALA A 216 -32.02 0.90 -5.49
N GLU A 217 -32.17 -0.41 -5.70
CA GLU A 217 -32.08 -1.40 -4.62
C GLU A 217 -30.66 -1.50 -4.06
N ILE A 218 -29.65 -1.55 -4.92
CA ILE A 218 -28.25 -1.61 -4.47
C ILE A 218 -27.85 -0.33 -3.73
N ARG A 219 -28.33 0.84 -4.16
CA ARG A 219 -28.13 2.11 -3.43
C ARG A 219 -28.82 2.12 -2.08
N ARG A 220 -30.03 1.55 -1.97
CA ARG A 220 -30.72 1.37 -0.68
C ARG A 220 -29.89 0.55 0.30
N ILE A 221 -29.28 -0.54 -0.16
CA ILE A 221 -28.52 -1.48 0.69
C ILE A 221 -27.16 -0.90 1.10
N LEU A 222 -26.41 -0.35 0.15
CA LEU A 222 -25.01 0.03 0.32
C LEU A 222 -24.77 1.54 0.51
N GLY A 223 -25.82 2.35 0.33
CA GLY A 223 -25.74 3.82 0.32
C GLY A 223 -25.45 4.36 -1.08
N GLU A 224 -25.76 5.65 -1.28
CA GLU A 224 -25.78 6.33 -2.58
C GLU A 224 -24.51 6.11 -3.41
N LYS A 225 -23.36 6.43 -2.84
CA LYS A 225 -22.08 6.44 -3.54
C LYS A 225 -21.56 5.04 -3.85
N ALA A 226 -21.51 4.19 -2.82
CA ALA A 226 -21.02 2.81 -2.98
C ALA A 226 -21.99 1.97 -3.81
N GLY A 227 -23.30 2.12 -3.59
CA GLY A 227 -24.31 1.39 -4.34
C GLY A 227 -24.30 1.74 -5.82
N HIS A 228 -24.20 3.02 -6.19
CA HIS A 228 -24.07 3.45 -7.58
C HIS A 228 -22.84 2.82 -8.25
N GLN A 229 -21.68 2.97 -7.63
CA GLN A 229 -20.42 2.46 -8.20
C GLN A 229 -20.44 0.94 -8.37
N LEU A 230 -20.80 0.20 -7.31
CA LEU A 230 -20.78 -1.26 -7.34
C LEU A 230 -21.86 -1.85 -8.27
N TYR A 231 -23.01 -1.20 -8.41
CA TYR A 231 -24.02 -1.59 -9.42
C TYR A 231 -23.47 -1.45 -10.85
N ARG A 232 -22.81 -0.31 -11.15
CA ARG A 232 -22.14 -0.14 -12.45
C ARG A 232 -21.08 -1.22 -12.68
N TYR A 233 -20.29 -1.52 -11.66
CA TYR A 233 -19.26 -2.57 -11.70
C TYR A 233 -19.85 -3.95 -11.93
N ALA A 234 -20.97 -4.31 -11.29
CA ALA A 234 -21.65 -5.56 -11.54
C ALA A 234 -22.15 -5.71 -13.00
N ASN A 235 -22.37 -4.59 -13.67
CA ASN A 235 -22.72 -4.53 -15.10
C ASN A 235 -21.48 -4.32 -16.02
N GLY A 236 -20.26 -4.40 -15.49
CA GLY A 236 -19.03 -4.28 -16.27
C GLY A 236 -18.69 -2.86 -16.73
N ILE A 237 -19.29 -1.83 -16.12
CA ILE A 237 -19.17 -0.43 -16.54
C ILE A 237 -18.11 0.27 -15.67
N ASP A 238 -17.01 0.69 -16.30
CA ASP A 238 -15.96 1.52 -15.69
C ASP A 238 -15.37 2.46 -16.75
N ASP A 239 -15.55 3.77 -16.53
CA ASP A 239 -15.07 4.80 -17.44
C ASP A 239 -13.69 5.35 -17.06
N SER A 240 -13.08 4.85 -16.00
CA SER A 240 -11.79 5.35 -15.52
C SER A 240 -10.70 5.16 -16.59
N PRO A 241 -9.89 6.21 -16.87
CA PRO A 241 -8.77 6.09 -17.80
C PRO A 241 -7.57 5.37 -17.14
N VAL A 242 -6.69 4.82 -17.96
CA VAL A 242 -5.35 4.43 -17.54
C VAL A 242 -4.52 5.70 -17.40
N ARG A 243 -4.04 5.99 -16.18
CA ARG A 243 -3.31 7.21 -15.86
C ARG A 243 -1.81 6.93 -15.80
N ALA A 244 -1.06 7.44 -16.76
CA ALA A 244 0.39 7.32 -16.77
C ALA A 244 1.06 8.13 -15.63
N GLU A 245 0.46 9.25 -15.24
CA GLU A 245 0.95 10.10 -14.18
C GLU A 245 0.41 9.67 -12.82
N ARG A 246 1.31 9.68 -11.83
CA ARG A 246 0.92 9.37 -10.45
C ARG A 246 0.12 10.54 -9.87
N GLU A 247 -1.02 10.25 -9.26
CA GLU A 247 -1.78 11.26 -8.50
C GLU A 247 -0.91 11.87 -7.39
N GLU A 248 -1.08 13.16 -7.18
CA GLU A 248 -0.42 13.85 -6.07
C GLU A 248 -0.83 13.25 -4.72
N ALA A 249 0.13 13.19 -3.81
CA ALA A 249 -0.14 12.71 -2.46
C ALA A 249 -1.19 13.61 -1.78
N LYS A 250 -2.23 13.01 -1.22
CA LYS A 250 -3.28 13.69 -0.43
C LYS A 250 -2.93 13.81 1.03
N GLY A 251 -1.89 13.12 1.48
CA GLY A 251 -1.39 13.15 2.85
C GLY A 251 -0.15 12.29 3.03
N TYR A 252 0.53 12.51 4.13
CA TYR A 252 1.70 11.74 4.57
C TYR A 252 1.45 11.21 5.96
N SER A 253 1.64 9.92 6.18
CA SER A 253 1.41 9.30 7.49
C SER A 253 2.46 8.26 7.85
N ALA A 254 2.57 7.99 9.13
CA ALA A 254 3.31 6.88 9.68
C ALA A 254 2.61 6.33 10.92
N GLU A 255 2.50 5.02 11.00
CA GLU A 255 1.97 4.30 12.17
C GLU A 255 2.93 3.19 12.56
N THR A 256 3.03 2.90 13.85
CA THR A 256 3.88 1.84 14.36
C THR A 256 3.13 1.00 15.39
N THR A 257 3.03 -0.32 15.13
CA THR A 257 2.69 -1.30 16.16
C THR A 257 3.94 -1.54 17.00
N VAL A 258 3.85 -1.28 18.29
CA VAL A 258 4.98 -1.41 19.22
C VAL A 258 5.14 -2.84 19.72
N GLU A 259 6.35 -3.19 20.13
CA GLU A 259 6.65 -4.51 20.73
C GLU A 259 6.10 -4.60 22.16
N GLU A 260 6.33 -3.56 22.95
CA GLU A 260 5.81 -3.38 24.30
C GLU A 260 4.81 -2.23 24.31
N ASP A 261 3.76 -2.35 25.13
CA ASP A 261 2.69 -1.36 25.17
C ASP A 261 3.23 -0.01 25.67
N LEU A 262 2.76 1.07 25.03
CA LEU A 262 3.05 2.43 25.49
C LEU A 262 2.08 2.77 26.62
N VAL A 263 2.64 3.15 27.76
CA VAL A 263 1.85 3.46 28.98
C VAL A 263 2.16 4.85 29.55
N THR A 264 3.16 5.55 28.96
CA THR A 264 3.54 6.91 29.40
C THR A 264 3.59 7.89 28.22
N TYR A 265 3.33 9.15 28.51
CA TYR A 265 3.47 10.23 27.51
C TYR A 265 4.89 10.31 26.94
N GLU A 266 5.91 10.08 27.76
CA GLU A 266 7.30 10.12 27.31
C GLU A 266 7.58 9.09 26.21
N GLN A 267 7.12 7.84 26.41
CA GLN A 267 7.26 6.78 25.41
C GLN A 267 6.54 7.12 24.11
N ALA A 268 5.29 7.58 24.22
CA ALA A 268 4.45 7.92 23.09
C ALA A 268 5.01 9.12 22.30
N LEU A 269 5.44 10.18 22.99
CA LEU A 269 5.99 11.39 22.38
C LEU A 269 7.33 11.12 21.68
N ALA A 270 8.20 10.28 22.26
CA ALA A 270 9.45 9.93 21.61
C ALA A 270 9.24 9.19 20.29
N LEU A 271 8.24 8.31 20.22
CA LEU A 271 7.88 7.61 19.00
C LEU A 271 7.23 8.54 17.97
N LEU A 272 6.29 9.39 18.40
CA LEU A 272 5.63 10.37 17.54
C LEU A 272 6.63 11.40 16.99
N LEU A 273 7.61 11.86 17.78
CA LEU A 273 8.66 12.76 17.29
C LEU A 273 9.50 12.11 16.17
N ALA A 274 9.86 10.83 16.33
CA ALA A 274 10.58 10.12 15.28
C ALA A 274 9.74 9.93 14.01
N GLN A 275 8.43 9.69 14.16
CA GLN A 275 7.51 9.64 13.02
C GLN A 275 7.34 11.00 12.37
N CYS A 276 7.22 12.07 13.18
CA CYS A 276 7.12 13.45 12.70
C CYS A 276 8.32 13.83 11.82
N ASP A 277 9.54 13.53 12.26
CA ASP A 277 10.75 13.75 11.47
C ASP A 277 10.70 13.08 10.09
N VAL A 278 10.23 11.83 10.04
CA VAL A 278 10.16 11.06 8.77
C VAL A 278 9.03 11.57 7.87
N VAL A 279 7.86 11.82 8.45
CA VAL A 279 6.67 12.22 7.69
C VAL A 279 6.83 13.64 7.14
N ALA A 280 7.33 14.57 7.96
CA ALA A 280 7.61 15.96 7.54
C ALA A 280 8.72 16.02 6.47
N ALA A 281 9.79 15.21 6.60
CA ALA A 281 10.85 15.13 5.59
C ALA A 281 10.32 14.61 4.23
N ARG A 282 9.38 13.66 4.24
CA ARG A 282 8.74 13.17 3.00
C ARG A 282 7.88 14.26 2.36
N MET A 283 7.12 14.99 3.15
CA MET A 283 6.29 16.09 2.71
C MET A 283 7.13 17.24 2.11
N ARG A 284 8.19 17.68 2.82
CA ARG A 284 9.13 18.71 2.34
C ARG A 284 9.85 18.32 1.05
N ARG A 285 10.24 17.04 0.91
CA ARG A 285 10.87 16.53 -0.32
C ARG A 285 9.98 16.75 -1.55
N ASP A 286 8.67 16.65 -1.38
CA ASP A 286 7.69 16.82 -2.46
C ASP A 286 7.19 18.29 -2.54
N GLY A 287 7.88 19.25 -1.85
CA GLY A 287 7.58 20.67 -1.88
C GLY A 287 6.23 21.05 -1.26
N LYS A 288 5.69 20.20 -0.36
CA LYS A 288 4.36 20.40 0.24
C LYS A 288 4.45 20.90 1.68
N LYS A 289 3.40 21.61 2.11
CA LYS A 289 3.10 22.00 3.49
C LYS A 289 1.77 21.38 3.90
N CYS A 290 1.55 21.17 5.20
CA CYS A 290 0.29 20.66 5.72
C CYS A 290 -0.48 21.74 6.48
N SER A 291 -1.80 21.72 6.37
CA SER A 291 -2.73 22.54 7.14
C SER A 291 -3.46 21.75 8.23
N CYS A 292 -3.27 20.43 8.31
CA CYS A 292 -3.89 19.60 9.33
C CYS A 292 -2.96 18.48 9.79
N VAL A 293 -2.96 18.19 11.09
CA VAL A 293 -2.28 17.04 11.68
C VAL A 293 -3.27 16.16 12.43
N ALA A 294 -3.13 14.85 12.29
CA ALA A 294 -3.87 13.86 13.04
C ALA A 294 -2.94 12.97 13.86
N VAL A 295 -3.41 12.56 15.04
CA VAL A 295 -2.81 11.51 15.86
C VAL A 295 -3.79 10.33 15.91
N THR A 296 -3.28 9.14 15.59
CA THR A 296 -4.05 7.89 15.64
C THR A 296 -3.42 6.95 16.64
N TYR A 297 -4.21 6.32 17.47
CA TYR A 297 -3.75 5.29 18.38
C TYR A 297 -4.73 4.11 18.49
N ARG A 298 -4.19 2.94 18.84
CA ARG A 298 -4.98 1.72 19.01
C ARG A 298 -4.68 1.08 20.35
N THR A 299 -5.73 0.80 21.11
CA THR A 299 -5.69 0.13 22.39
C THR A 299 -5.52 -1.38 22.25
N LEU A 300 -5.34 -2.11 23.36
CA LEU A 300 -5.16 -3.56 23.38
C LEU A 300 -6.38 -4.35 22.90
N ASP A 301 -7.56 -3.81 23.08
CA ASP A 301 -8.84 -4.35 22.59
C ASP A 301 -9.08 -4.03 21.09
N PHE A 302 -8.07 -3.57 20.39
CA PHE A 302 -8.08 -3.23 18.96
C PHE A 302 -8.99 -2.08 18.56
N LYS A 303 -9.46 -1.27 19.51
CA LYS A 303 -10.17 -0.04 19.19
C LYS A 303 -9.19 1.03 18.72
N THR A 304 -9.45 1.55 17.52
CA THR A 304 -8.65 2.64 16.94
C THR A 304 -9.38 3.96 17.15
N ARG A 305 -8.66 4.96 17.63
CA ARG A 305 -9.14 6.35 17.77
C ARG A 305 -8.21 7.27 16.99
N SER A 306 -8.77 8.28 16.34
CA SER A 306 -8.04 9.30 15.62
C SER A 306 -8.60 10.67 15.97
N HIS A 307 -7.70 11.61 16.26
CA HIS A 307 -8.01 13.01 16.55
C HIS A 307 -7.16 13.88 15.65
N GLN A 308 -7.75 14.95 15.12
CA GLN A 308 -7.06 15.87 14.21
C GLN A 308 -7.25 17.31 14.62
N ARG A 309 -6.32 18.16 14.15
CA ARG A 309 -6.34 19.61 14.36
C ARG A 309 -5.77 20.32 13.16
N ALA A 310 -6.46 21.36 12.74
CA ALA A 310 -5.94 22.28 11.73
C ALA A 310 -4.90 23.22 12.33
N PHE A 311 -3.95 23.65 11.50
CA PHE A 311 -3.05 24.76 11.78
C PHE A 311 -3.73 26.07 11.37
N GLU A 312 -3.34 27.17 11.98
CA GLU A 312 -3.77 28.51 11.55
C GLU A 312 -3.19 28.82 10.17
N ASP A 313 -1.90 28.51 9.97
CA ASP A 313 -1.20 28.63 8.70
C ASP A 313 -0.55 27.31 8.29
N PRO A 314 -0.44 27.00 6.98
CA PRO A 314 0.26 25.82 6.50
C PRO A 314 1.72 25.80 6.95
N THR A 315 2.21 24.64 7.40
CA THR A 315 3.58 24.49 7.87
C THR A 315 4.29 23.26 7.32
N ASP A 316 5.62 23.38 7.19
CA ASP A 316 6.56 22.31 6.86
C ASP A 316 7.62 22.13 7.98
N VAL A 317 7.53 22.93 9.06
CA VAL A 317 8.49 22.93 10.16
C VAL A 317 8.17 21.83 11.16
N THR A 318 9.10 20.91 11.36
CA THR A 318 8.91 19.72 12.22
C THR A 318 8.54 20.07 13.65
N GLU A 319 9.12 21.14 14.24
CA GLU A 319 8.82 21.56 15.61
C GLU A 319 7.38 22.07 15.76
N GLU A 320 6.87 22.84 14.79
CA GLU A 320 5.49 23.33 14.78
C GLU A 320 4.51 22.15 14.69
N ILE A 321 4.79 21.19 13.80
CA ILE A 321 3.99 19.97 13.64
C ILE A 321 4.00 19.18 14.95
N PHE A 322 5.18 18.94 15.53
CA PHE A 322 5.29 18.17 16.76
C PHE A 322 4.65 18.85 17.97
N ALA A 323 4.68 20.18 18.04
CA ALA A 323 3.98 20.93 19.08
C ALA A 323 2.46 20.67 19.06
N GLN A 324 1.85 20.60 17.88
CA GLN A 324 0.43 20.27 17.74
C GLN A 324 0.14 18.80 18.03
N VAL A 325 1.00 17.89 17.56
CA VAL A 325 0.93 16.44 17.88
C VAL A 325 0.93 16.24 19.40
N LYS A 326 1.82 16.94 20.11
CA LYS A 326 1.94 16.89 21.57
C LYS A 326 0.66 17.37 22.25
N LYS A 327 0.10 18.51 21.82
CA LYS A 327 -1.16 19.04 22.36
C LYS A 327 -2.31 18.05 22.16
N LEU A 328 -2.47 17.53 20.93
CA LEU A 328 -3.49 16.54 20.60
C LEU A 328 -3.38 15.28 21.47
N LEU A 329 -2.17 14.75 21.64
CA LEU A 329 -1.96 13.56 22.44
C LEU A 329 -2.40 13.77 23.90
N TYR A 330 -2.02 14.88 24.53
CA TYR A 330 -2.43 15.20 25.91
C TYR A 330 -3.95 15.37 26.07
N GLU A 331 -4.62 15.87 25.05
CA GLU A 331 -6.08 16.04 25.09
C GLU A 331 -6.83 14.72 24.93
N CYS A 332 -6.39 13.87 24.02
CA CYS A 332 -7.17 12.71 23.59
C CYS A 332 -6.79 11.40 24.28
N TRP A 333 -5.55 11.25 24.76
CA TRP A 333 -5.08 10.02 25.40
C TRP A 333 -4.90 10.20 26.91
N LYS A 334 -5.31 9.21 27.69
CA LYS A 334 -5.26 9.22 29.16
C LYS A 334 -4.35 8.12 29.71
N CYS A 335 -3.27 7.78 29.01
CA CYS A 335 -2.29 6.75 29.38
C CYS A 335 -2.85 5.34 29.47
N GLU A 336 -3.99 5.05 28.83
CA GLU A 336 -4.41 3.66 28.61
C GLU A 336 -3.36 2.92 27.75
N PRO A 337 -3.04 1.64 28.00
CA PRO A 337 -2.01 0.93 27.25
C PRO A 337 -2.28 0.92 25.74
N LEU A 338 -1.32 1.36 24.93
CA LEU A 338 -1.41 1.40 23.47
C LEU A 338 -0.52 0.37 22.82
N ARG A 339 -1.10 -0.36 21.86
CA ARG A 339 -0.35 -1.27 20.99
C ARG A 339 0.14 -0.64 19.68
N LEU A 340 -0.47 0.47 19.27
CA LEU A 340 -0.11 1.19 18.04
C LEU A 340 -0.31 2.69 18.26
N ILE A 341 0.61 3.47 17.70
CA ILE A 341 0.49 4.92 17.63
C ILE A 341 1.03 5.42 16.29
N GLY A 342 0.43 6.48 15.78
CA GLY A 342 0.83 7.10 14.52
C GLY A 342 0.35 8.51 14.37
N MET A 343 0.78 9.14 13.29
CA MET A 343 0.38 10.48 12.90
C MET A 343 0.19 10.61 11.40
N ALA A 344 -0.60 11.59 10.99
CA ALA A 344 -0.80 11.94 9.59
C ALA A 344 -0.78 13.47 9.41
N LEU A 345 -0.28 13.90 8.25
CA LEU A 345 -0.31 15.27 7.75
C LEU A 345 -1.21 15.31 6.53
N THR A 346 -2.23 16.16 6.56
CA THR A 346 -3.25 16.29 5.50
C THR A 346 -3.49 17.75 5.14
N ASP A 347 -4.41 17.97 4.23
CA ASP A 347 -4.72 19.30 3.69
C ASP A 347 -3.47 20.01 3.18
N LEU A 348 -2.87 19.34 2.16
CA LEU A 348 -1.58 19.72 1.62
C LEU A 348 -1.71 20.89 0.64
N THR A 349 -0.75 21.83 0.73
CA THR A 349 -0.61 22.94 -0.21
C THR A 349 0.85 23.14 -0.64
N THR A 350 1.03 23.77 -1.78
CA THR A 350 2.32 24.28 -2.26
C THR A 350 2.47 25.79 -2.05
N ASP A 351 1.42 26.44 -1.53
CA ASP A 351 1.41 27.89 -1.36
C ASP A 351 2.43 28.35 -0.31
N ASP A 352 3.19 29.40 -0.66
CA ASP A 352 4.13 30.04 0.23
C ASP A 352 3.51 31.19 1.02
N PHE A 353 2.24 31.52 0.75
CA PHE A 353 1.55 32.59 1.47
C PHE A 353 1.34 32.19 2.93
N ARG A 354 1.71 33.10 3.83
CA ARG A 354 1.54 32.97 5.28
C ARG A 354 1.24 34.31 5.90
N GLN A 355 0.33 34.31 6.85
CA GLN A 355 0.09 35.48 7.69
C GLN A 355 1.08 35.48 8.87
N ILE A 356 1.94 36.51 8.96
CA ILE A 356 2.90 36.61 10.07
C ILE A 356 2.14 37.11 11.31
N SER A 357 2.13 36.28 12.37
CA SER A 357 1.57 36.67 13.66
C SER A 357 2.53 37.65 14.38
N LEU A 358 1.97 38.67 15.00
CA LEU A 358 2.74 39.62 15.84
C LEU A 358 3.39 38.97 17.07
N PHE A 359 2.91 37.78 17.47
CA PHE A 359 3.40 37.02 18.62
C PHE A 359 4.43 35.96 18.25
N GLU A 360 4.75 35.80 16.97
CA GLU A 360 5.71 34.85 16.49
C GLU A 360 7.13 35.43 16.44
N ASN A 361 8.13 34.60 16.70
CA ASN A 361 9.53 34.96 16.49
C ASN A 361 10.01 34.42 15.12
N PRO A 362 10.02 35.27 14.06
CA PRO A 362 10.38 34.80 12.71
C PRO A 362 11.80 34.26 12.62
N LYS A 363 12.73 34.76 13.45
CA LYS A 363 14.13 34.31 13.47
C LYS A 363 14.26 32.89 14.02
N GLU A 364 13.51 32.55 15.05
CA GLU A 364 13.55 31.21 15.62
C GLU A 364 12.94 30.17 14.66
N ARG A 365 11.84 30.53 14.02
CA ARG A 365 11.22 29.66 12.98
C ARG A 365 12.16 29.46 11.80
N GLU A 366 12.80 30.50 11.31
CA GLU A 366 13.76 30.37 10.20
C GLU A 366 14.95 29.50 10.58
N LYS A 367 15.42 29.56 11.82
CA LYS A 367 16.45 28.68 12.36
C LYS A 367 15.99 27.21 12.38
N GLN A 368 14.75 26.96 12.83
CA GLN A 368 14.17 25.61 12.85
C GLN A 368 14.02 25.04 11.43
N LYS A 369 13.55 25.84 10.47
CA LYS A 369 13.45 25.45 9.06
C LYS A 369 14.83 25.09 8.48
N LYS A 370 15.84 25.92 8.68
CA LYS A 370 17.23 25.63 8.26
C LYS A 370 17.79 24.36 8.91
N ALA A 371 17.46 24.10 10.16
CA ALA A 371 17.86 22.87 10.84
C ALA A 371 17.17 21.63 10.22
N ASP A 372 15.87 21.71 9.90
CA ASP A 372 15.16 20.63 9.21
C ASP A 372 15.76 20.37 7.81
N GLU A 373 16.07 21.43 7.04
CA GLU A 373 16.72 21.30 5.73
C GLU A 373 18.10 20.62 5.84
N ALA A 374 18.90 21.03 6.83
CA ALA A 374 20.21 20.41 7.09
C ALA A 374 20.09 18.93 7.50
N PHE A 375 19.12 18.59 8.34
CA PHE A 375 18.84 17.20 8.72
C PHE A 375 18.40 16.36 7.50
N ASP A 376 17.52 16.91 6.68
CA ASP A 376 17.04 16.24 5.47
C ASP A 376 18.18 16.02 4.46
N ASP A 377 19.10 16.97 4.33
CA ASP A 377 20.29 16.87 3.48
C ASP A 377 21.26 15.77 3.96
N ILE A 378 21.57 15.75 5.26
CA ILE A 378 22.41 14.71 5.85
C ILE A 378 21.77 13.33 5.67
N ARG A 379 20.47 13.22 5.92
CA ARG A 379 19.75 11.96 5.75
C ARG A 379 19.72 11.49 4.31
N ARG A 380 19.57 12.41 3.36
CA ARG A 380 19.58 12.10 1.92
C ARG A 380 20.96 11.60 1.46
N ARG A 381 22.06 12.20 1.95
CA ARG A 381 23.42 11.85 1.56
C ARG A 381 23.94 10.59 2.23
N PHE A 382 23.66 10.42 3.53
CA PHE A 382 24.28 9.39 4.37
C PHE A 382 23.31 8.35 4.90
N GLY A 383 22.01 8.48 4.65
CA GLY A 383 20.94 7.62 5.14
C GLY A 383 20.29 8.14 6.41
N ASN A 384 19.06 7.73 6.64
CA ASN A 384 18.19 8.28 7.70
C ASN A 384 18.64 7.95 9.12
N GLY A 385 19.50 6.95 9.31
CA GLY A 385 20.04 6.55 10.63
C GLY A 385 21.21 7.40 11.14
N MET A 386 21.83 8.23 10.27
CA MET A 386 23.06 8.95 10.60
C MET A 386 22.85 10.10 11.56
N ILE A 387 21.69 10.74 11.54
CA ILE A 387 21.35 11.82 12.46
C ILE A 387 19.99 11.58 13.09
N VAL A 388 19.94 11.64 14.42
CA VAL A 388 18.70 11.49 15.21
C VAL A 388 18.65 12.58 16.29
N ARG A 389 17.44 12.97 16.70
CA ARG A 389 17.28 13.94 17.78
C ARG A 389 17.70 13.35 19.13
N GLY A 390 18.37 14.12 19.98
CA GLY A 390 18.83 13.66 21.29
C GLY A 390 17.70 13.13 22.17
N SER A 391 16.52 13.78 22.14
CA SER A 391 15.33 13.33 22.87
C SER A 391 14.80 11.95 22.45
N THR A 392 15.21 11.43 21.28
CA THR A 392 14.87 10.07 20.84
C THR A 392 15.95 9.04 21.13
N MET A 393 16.98 9.39 21.93
CA MET A 393 18.08 8.48 22.33
C MET A 393 17.81 7.69 23.61
N SER A 394 16.79 8.03 24.37
CA SER A 394 16.33 7.28 25.56
C SER A 394 15.82 5.88 25.21
N THR A 395 15.38 5.10 26.21
CA THR A 395 14.77 3.78 25.98
C THR A 395 13.57 3.87 25.04
N ALA A 396 12.72 4.90 25.20
CA ALA A 396 11.64 5.21 24.27
C ALA A 396 12.16 5.56 22.87
N GLY A 397 13.28 6.25 22.76
CA GLY A 397 13.98 6.52 21.50
C GLY A 397 14.56 5.28 20.79
N LYS A 398 14.81 4.16 21.51
CA LYS A 398 15.18 2.89 20.86
C LYS A 398 14.02 2.31 20.08
N VAL A 399 12.80 2.39 20.60
CA VAL A 399 11.57 2.00 19.91
C VAL A 399 11.39 2.85 18.66
N ALA A 400 11.54 4.16 18.77
CA ALA A 400 11.48 5.11 17.69
C ALA A 400 12.52 4.84 16.59
N ARG A 401 13.77 4.53 16.95
CA ARG A 401 14.83 4.18 15.99
C ARG A 401 14.54 2.88 15.22
N LYS A 402 13.98 1.88 15.88
CA LYS A 402 13.61 0.61 15.25
C LYS A 402 12.48 0.78 14.24
N ALA A 403 11.48 1.60 14.57
CA ALA A 403 10.43 2.01 13.64
C ALA A 403 11.00 2.77 12.44
N LYS A 404 11.97 3.66 12.66
CA LYS A 404 12.64 4.46 11.63
C LYS A 404 13.49 3.60 10.69
N ALA A 405 14.24 2.62 11.22
CA ALA A 405 15.08 1.74 10.40
C ALA A 405 14.27 0.91 9.39
N GLN A 406 13.02 0.60 9.69
CA GLN A 406 12.12 -0.09 8.76
C GLN A 406 11.61 0.81 7.62
N MET A 407 11.49 2.13 7.88
CA MET A 407 11.15 3.12 6.85
C MET A 407 12.36 3.50 5.97
N ASP A 408 13.59 3.30 6.47
CA ASP A 408 14.84 3.69 5.81
C ASP A 408 15.28 2.76 4.68
N GLN A 409 14.72 1.56 4.59
CA GLN A 409 14.98 0.65 3.49
C GLN A 409 14.56 1.26 2.14
N ASP A 410 13.60 2.19 2.13
CA ASP A 410 13.13 2.89 0.94
C ASP A 410 14.15 3.89 0.33
N VAL A 411 15.08 4.40 1.14
CA VAL A 411 15.99 5.50 0.73
C VAL A 411 17.34 5.00 0.19
N ARG A 412 17.83 3.83 0.63
CA ARG A 412 19.07 3.25 0.12
C ARG A 412 19.04 2.96 -1.39
N ILE A 413 17.86 2.69 -1.92
CA ILE A 413 17.63 2.34 -3.33
C ILE A 413 17.85 3.50 -4.29
N LYS A 414 17.67 4.77 -3.85
CA LYS A 414 17.97 5.94 -4.69
C LYS A 414 19.46 6.16 -4.93
N LYS A 415 20.33 5.79 -3.99
CA LYS A 415 21.79 6.02 -4.11
C LYS A 415 22.51 5.06 -5.07
N GLU A 416 21.97 3.87 -5.29
CA GLU A 416 22.54 2.92 -6.28
C GLU A 416 22.18 3.31 -7.73
N LYS A 417 21.25 4.27 -7.93
CA LYS A 417 20.85 4.75 -9.25
C LYS A 417 21.63 5.98 -9.77
N GLU A 418 22.33 6.69 -8.88
CA GLU A 418 23.10 7.88 -9.22
C GLU A 418 24.61 7.57 -9.39
N LYS A 419 24.99 6.30 -9.33
CA LYS A 419 26.29 5.76 -9.72
C LYS A 419 26.17 4.92 -10.98
#